data_0aea4b911fc3fdf109e979ecb73d53a9
#
_entry.id   0aea4b911fc3fdf109e979ecb73d53a9
#
_cell.length_a   1.000
_cell.length_b   1.000
_cell.length_c   1.000
_cell.angle_alpha   90.00
_cell.angle_beta   90.00
_cell.angle_gamma   90.00
#
_symmetry.space_group_name_H-M   'P 1'
#
loop_
_entity.id
_entity.type
_entity.pdbx_description
1 polymer ?
#
loop_
_entity_poly.entity_id
_entity_poly.type
_entity_poly.pdbx_seq_one_letter_code
_entity_poly.pdbx_strand_id
1 'polypeptide(L)'
;KECAAENENNVITNAGQAGGDETEEIRTARDTAHVAITRHPEVPFGVFIRERYRALADPNMKFSKMDDLCKLAYVASCELLAGRRPDCPAERIGVVLANRSASLDSDMRHQAVIDADDGGGASPAVFVYTLPNIMLGQIAIKHGLKGESTFVAFPDKSCNFIRKYAEGLIAQGRMDAVVWGWCELCGGEYDCELTLTEKLE
;
A
#
# COMPACT_ATOMS: atom_id res chain seq x y z
N LYS A 1 -20.28 -37.92 -21.52
CA LYS A 1 -20.90 -38.73 -20.47
C LYS A 1 -21.08 -37.85 -19.28
N GLU A 2 -22.31 -37.50 -19.16
CA GLU A 2 -23.11 -36.95 -18.12
C GLU A 2 -22.86 -37.63 -16.75
N CYS A 3 -22.93 -36.85 -15.71
CA CYS A 3 -23.66 -37.19 -14.49
C CYS A 3 -24.07 -35.89 -13.78
N ALA A 4 -25.34 -35.57 -13.98
CA ALA A 4 -26.11 -34.73 -13.09
C ALA A 4 -26.66 -35.61 -11.95
N ALA A 5 -26.74 -35.07 -10.74
CA ALA A 5 -27.74 -35.49 -9.76
C ALA A 5 -27.86 -34.41 -8.67
N GLU A 6 -29.04 -33.87 -8.65
CA GLU A 6 -29.68 -33.06 -7.62
C GLU A 6 -29.65 -33.76 -6.25
N ASN A 7 -29.60 -32.99 -5.18
CA ASN A 7 -30.38 -33.31 -4.03
C ASN A 7 -30.80 -32.09 -3.19
N GLU A 8 -32.07 -32.06 -2.96
CA GLU A 8 -32.89 -31.04 -2.30
C GLU A 8 -32.77 -31.07 -0.77
N ASN A 9 -33.05 -29.91 -0.19
CA ASN A 9 -33.75 -29.67 1.07
C ASN A 9 -33.23 -30.30 2.38
N ASN A 10 -32.73 -29.42 3.24
CA ASN A 10 -33.17 -29.54 4.64
C ASN A 10 -33.23 -28.14 5.30
N VAL A 11 -34.48 -27.66 5.40
CA VAL A 11 -34.87 -26.51 6.23
C VAL A 11 -34.92 -27.01 7.67
N ILE A 12 -34.03 -26.49 8.52
CA ILE A 12 -34.22 -26.58 9.97
C ILE A 12 -34.37 -25.16 10.50
N THR A 13 -35.62 -24.80 10.74
CA THR A 13 -36.02 -23.68 11.59
C THR A 13 -35.71 -24.05 13.05
N ASN A 14 -34.79 -23.31 13.66
CA ASN A 14 -34.72 -23.20 15.10
C ASN A 14 -34.71 -21.73 15.49
N ALA A 15 -35.88 -21.28 15.95
CA ALA A 15 -36.01 -20.05 16.70
C ALA A 15 -35.38 -20.27 18.08
N GLY A 16 -34.27 -19.56 18.31
CA GLY A 16 -33.63 -19.46 19.62
C GLY A 16 -33.20 -18.02 19.80
N GLN A 17 -33.97 -17.26 20.57
CA GLN A 17 -33.58 -15.97 21.11
C GLN A 17 -32.30 -16.16 21.93
N ALA A 18 -31.21 -15.53 21.48
CA ALA A 18 -30.09 -15.23 22.33
C ALA A 18 -29.79 -13.76 22.12
N GLY A 19 -29.91 -12.97 23.19
CA GLY A 19 -29.60 -11.57 23.24
C GLY A 19 -28.18 -11.35 22.77
N GLY A 20 -28.02 -10.67 21.65
CA GLY A 20 -26.76 -10.14 21.17
C GLY A 20 -26.37 -9.02 22.11
N ASP A 21 -25.36 -9.25 22.89
CA ASP A 21 -24.56 -8.20 23.50
C ASP A 21 -23.84 -7.50 22.32
N GLU A 22 -24.49 -6.45 21.77
CA GLU A 22 -23.84 -5.49 20.90
C GLU A 22 -22.86 -4.71 21.79
N THR A 23 -21.68 -5.30 22.00
CA THR A 23 -20.54 -4.53 22.48
C THR A 23 -20.30 -3.48 21.43
N GLU A 24 -20.72 -2.25 21.72
CA GLU A 24 -20.41 -1.04 20.98
C GLU A 24 -18.88 -0.97 20.88
N GLU A 25 -18.36 -1.39 19.72
CA GLU A 25 -16.92 -1.40 19.46
C GLU A 25 -16.47 0.07 19.49
N ILE A 26 -15.91 0.49 20.62
CA ILE A 26 -15.44 1.86 20.82
C ILE A 26 -14.40 2.13 19.74
N ARG A 27 -14.78 2.86 18.71
CA ARG A 27 -13.86 3.27 17.64
C ARG A 27 -12.77 4.15 18.26
N THR A 28 -11.54 3.68 18.20
CA THR A 28 -10.36 4.38 18.71
C THR A 28 -9.65 5.19 17.63
N ALA A 29 -10.05 5.03 16.37
CA ALA A 29 -9.42 5.65 15.21
C ALA A 29 -10.44 6.00 14.11
N ARG A 30 -10.11 6.97 13.28
CA ARG A 30 -10.89 7.38 12.10
C ARG A 30 -10.00 7.60 10.88
N ASP A 31 -10.55 7.35 9.71
CA ASP A 31 -9.92 7.72 8.44
C ASP A 31 -10.08 9.24 8.23
N THR A 32 -8.99 9.94 7.98
CA THR A 32 -8.95 11.40 7.83
C THR A 32 -8.59 11.84 6.41
N ALA A 33 -7.94 10.98 5.64
CA ALA A 33 -7.65 11.21 4.22
C ALA A 33 -7.60 9.89 3.46
N HIS A 34 -7.88 9.97 2.14
CA HIS A 34 -7.82 8.85 1.22
C HIS A 34 -7.38 9.31 -0.16
N VAL A 35 -6.61 8.50 -0.86
CA VAL A 35 -6.21 8.70 -2.24
C VAL A 35 -6.26 7.38 -3.00
N ALA A 36 -6.73 7.43 -4.25
CA ALA A 36 -6.70 6.29 -5.16
C ALA A 36 -6.08 6.70 -6.50
N ILE A 37 -5.12 5.91 -6.98
CA ILE A 37 -4.51 6.04 -8.29
C ILE A 37 -4.73 4.73 -9.02
N THR A 38 -5.56 4.74 -10.05
CA THR A 38 -5.85 3.60 -10.90
C THR A 38 -5.14 3.72 -12.24
N ARG A 39 -4.91 2.58 -12.90
CA ARG A 39 -4.29 2.56 -14.21
C ARG A 39 -5.03 3.42 -15.23
N HIS A 40 -4.27 4.25 -15.95
CA HIS A 40 -4.77 4.94 -17.13
C HIS A 40 -4.53 4.06 -18.37
N PRO A 41 -5.56 3.61 -19.08
CA PRO A 41 -5.43 2.59 -20.12
C PRO A 41 -4.63 3.05 -21.33
N GLU A 42 -4.67 4.35 -21.66
CA GLU A 42 -4.10 4.90 -22.89
C GLU A 42 -2.77 5.64 -22.67
N VAL A 43 -2.34 5.84 -21.43
CA VAL A 43 -1.14 6.61 -21.12
C VAL A 43 -0.09 5.70 -20.48
N PRO A 44 1.12 5.56 -21.05
CA PRO A 44 2.19 4.81 -20.44
C PRO A 44 2.50 5.32 -19.02
N PHE A 45 2.73 4.40 -18.09
CA PHE A 45 2.97 4.72 -16.67
C PHE A 45 4.00 5.83 -16.46
N GLY A 46 5.14 5.77 -17.16
CA GLY A 46 6.21 6.75 -17.02
C GLY A 46 5.82 8.18 -17.45
N VAL A 47 4.83 8.33 -18.35
CA VAL A 47 4.27 9.65 -18.72
C VAL A 47 3.29 10.09 -17.63
N PHE A 48 2.34 9.25 -17.31
CA PHE A 48 1.31 9.47 -16.31
C PHE A 48 1.91 9.92 -14.94
N ILE A 49 2.85 9.14 -14.42
CA ILE A 49 3.41 9.43 -13.09
C ILE A 49 4.27 10.69 -13.05
N ARG A 50 4.95 11.05 -14.17
CA ARG A 50 5.71 12.30 -14.26
C ARG A 50 4.81 13.52 -14.29
N GLU A 51 3.66 13.45 -14.95
CA GLU A 51 2.68 14.55 -14.96
C GLU A 51 2.12 14.79 -13.56
N ARG A 52 1.71 13.73 -12.88
CA ARG A 52 1.25 13.83 -11.48
C ARG A 52 2.34 14.38 -10.56
N TYR A 53 3.55 13.88 -10.68
CA TYR A 53 4.70 14.40 -9.91
C TYR A 53 4.96 15.90 -10.15
N ARG A 54 4.89 16.37 -11.40
CA ARG A 54 5.05 17.80 -11.71
C ARG A 54 3.96 18.64 -11.05
N ALA A 55 2.73 18.15 -10.97
CA ALA A 55 1.62 18.83 -10.32
C ALA A 55 1.84 19.02 -8.80
N LEU A 56 2.65 18.17 -8.16
CA LEU A 56 3.00 18.30 -6.73
C LEU A 56 3.95 19.48 -6.45
N ALA A 57 4.60 20.03 -7.48
CA ALA A 57 5.63 21.06 -7.35
C ALA A 57 6.74 20.70 -6.33
N ASP A 58 7.07 19.41 -6.23
CA ASP A 58 8.03 18.86 -5.28
C ASP A 58 9.44 18.76 -5.88
N PRO A 59 10.46 19.44 -5.34
CA PRO A 59 11.81 19.47 -5.92
C PRO A 59 12.67 18.24 -5.56
N ASN A 60 12.11 17.04 -5.49
CA ASN A 60 12.88 15.84 -5.16
C ASN A 60 13.75 15.35 -6.33
N MET A 61 15.04 15.68 -6.28
CA MET A 61 16.01 15.26 -7.31
C MET A 61 16.20 13.74 -7.42
N LYS A 62 15.80 12.96 -6.42
CA LYS A 62 15.93 11.51 -6.43
C LYS A 62 14.74 10.82 -7.12
N PHE A 63 13.64 11.52 -7.35
CA PHE A 63 12.43 10.94 -7.94
C PHE A 63 12.70 10.22 -9.27
N SER A 64 13.50 10.82 -10.16
CA SER A 64 13.84 10.21 -11.46
C SER A 64 14.63 8.90 -11.36
N LYS A 65 15.29 8.66 -10.22
CA LYS A 65 16.11 7.46 -9.96
C LYS A 65 15.33 6.33 -9.29
N MET A 66 14.13 6.60 -8.78
CA MET A 66 13.26 5.60 -8.18
C MET A 66 12.77 4.62 -9.25
N ASP A 67 12.52 3.37 -8.85
CA ASP A 67 11.75 2.44 -9.65
C ASP A 67 10.27 2.88 -9.75
N ASP A 68 9.50 2.20 -10.58
CA ASP A 68 8.15 2.64 -10.87
C ASP A 68 7.19 2.39 -9.70
N LEU A 69 7.39 1.31 -8.92
CA LEU A 69 6.63 1.07 -7.69
C LEU A 69 6.85 2.17 -6.65
N CYS A 70 8.12 2.54 -6.42
CA CYS A 70 8.46 3.64 -5.50
C CYS A 70 7.92 4.99 -5.99
N LYS A 71 7.95 5.27 -7.30
CA LYS A 71 7.35 6.49 -7.86
C LYS A 71 5.85 6.56 -7.62
N LEU A 72 5.15 5.43 -7.81
CA LEU A 72 3.71 5.35 -7.57
C LEU A 72 3.37 5.62 -6.11
N ALA A 73 4.02 4.90 -5.19
CA ALA A 73 3.82 5.07 -3.75
C ALA A 73 4.19 6.49 -3.27
N TYR A 74 5.27 7.05 -3.80
CA TYR A 74 5.73 8.41 -3.49
C TYR A 74 4.69 9.46 -3.87
N VAL A 75 4.20 9.43 -5.12
CA VAL A 75 3.20 10.39 -5.61
C VAL A 75 1.91 10.24 -4.82
N ALA A 76 1.42 9.01 -4.62
CA ALA A 76 0.21 8.75 -3.84
C ALA A 76 0.33 9.28 -2.40
N SER A 77 1.47 9.07 -1.75
CA SER A 77 1.68 9.58 -0.38
C SER A 77 1.75 11.11 -0.32
N CYS A 78 2.35 11.75 -1.33
CA CYS A 78 2.38 13.21 -1.41
C CYS A 78 0.97 13.80 -1.59
N GLU A 79 0.13 13.18 -2.43
CA GLU A 79 -1.26 13.60 -2.62
C GLU A 79 -2.10 13.36 -1.35
N LEU A 80 -1.91 12.20 -0.70
CA LEU A 80 -2.60 11.87 0.56
C LEU A 80 -2.31 12.89 1.66
N LEU A 81 -1.04 13.24 1.82
CA LEU A 81 -0.56 14.09 2.91
C LEU A 81 -0.43 15.58 2.54
N ALA A 82 -0.93 15.99 1.38
CA ALA A 82 -0.90 17.37 0.92
C ALA A 82 -1.59 18.32 1.94
N GLY A 83 -0.78 19.09 2.68
CA GLY A 83 -1.28 20.02 3.72
C GLY A 83 -1.93 19.35 4.94
N ARG A 84 -1.72 18.04 5.14
CA ARG A 84 -2.42 17.23 6.18
C ARG A 84 -1.45 16.37 7.00
N ARG A 85 -0.38 16.95 7.49
CA ARG A 85 0.47 16.18 8.41
C ARG A 85 -0.29 15.94 9.72
N PRO A 86 -0.35 14.68 10.24
CA PRO A 86 -0.90 14.39 11.55
C PRO A 86 -0.22 15.22 12.64
N ASP A 87 -1.01 15.73 13.58
CA ASP A 87 -0.50 16.54 14.71
C ASP A 87 -0.02 15.62 15.86
N CYS A 88 1.02 14.85 15.57
CA CYS A 88 1.65 13.96 16.52
C CYS A 88 3.14 13.80 16.22
N PRO A 89 3.95 13.30 17.19
CA PRO A 89 5.37 13.07 16.98
C PRO A 89 5.65 12.14 15.77
N ALA A 90 6.72 12.40 15.04
CA ALA A 90 7.11 11.62 13.87
C ALA A 90 7.26 10.12 14.17
N GLU A 91 7.71 9.78 15.38
CA GLU A 91 7.89 8.42 15.88
C GLU A 91 6.55 7.70 16.13
N ARG A 92 5.45 8.44 16.11
CA ARG A 92 4.09 7.97 16.35
C ARG A 92 3.27 7.85 15.06
N ILE A 93 3.91 8.11 13.88
CA ILE A 93 3.27 7.99 12.56
C ILE A 93 3.87 6.80 11.83
N GLY A 94 3.06 5.75 11.62
CA GLY A 94 3.46 4.53 10.94
C GLY A 94 3.10 4.51 9.45
N VAL A 95 3.70 3.55 8.72
CA VAL A 95 3.39 3.24 7.30
C VAL A 95 3.19 1.74 7.16
N VAL A 96 2.05 1.30 6.64
CA VAL A 96 1.72 -0.11 6.44
C VAL A 96 1.19 -0.31 5.02
N LEU A 97 1.98 -0.90 4.15
CA LEU A 97 1.57 -1.15 2.77
C LEU A 97 1.59 -2.63 2.42
N ALA A 98 0.72 -2.99 1.48
CA ALA A 98 0.70 -4.30 0.89
C ALA A 98 0.61 -4.24 -0.63
N ASN A 99 1.03 -5.31 -1.27
CA ASN A 99 0.73 -5.62 -2.66
C ASN A 99 0.84 -7.14 -2.91
N ARG A 100 0.59 -7.56 -4.15
CA ARG A 100 0.68 -8.97 -4.55
C ARG A 100 2.05 -9.33 -5.06
N SER A 101 2.63 -8.46 -5.88
CA SER A 101 3.83 -8.77 -6.67
C SER A 101 5.14 -8.43 -5.95
N ALA A 102 5.09 -7.91 -4.72
CA ALA A 102 6.28 -7.40 -4.01
C ALA A 102 7.08 -6.43 -4.92
N SER A 103 8.34 -6.75 -5.20
CA SER A 103 9.24 -6.00 -6.09
C SER A 103 9.45 -6.68 -7.44
N LEU A 104 8.59 -7.62 -7.85
CA LEU A 104 8.79 -8.50 -9.01
C LEU A 104 9.17 -7.77 -10.31
N ASP A 105 8.59 -6.58 -10.57
CA ASP A 105 8.94 -5.80 -11.76
C ASP A 105 10.41 -5.36 -11.75
N SER A 106 10.90 -4.93 -10.59
CA SER A 106 12.31 -4.57 -10.39
C SER A 106 13.23 -5.78 -10.36
N ASP A 107 12.75 -6.91 -9.82
CA ASP A 107 13.50 -8.19 -9.81
C ASP A 107 13.72 -8.70 -11.24
N MET A 108 12.67 -8.69 -12.08
CA MET A 108 12.77 -9.06 -13.49
C MET A 108 13.74 -8.16 -14.27
N ARG A 109 13.71 -6.84 -14.01
CA ARG A 109 14.66 -5.91 -14.63
C ARG A 109 16.09 -6.16 -14.16
N HIS A 110 16.28 -6.46 -12.88
CA HIS A 110 17.59 -6.79 -12.32
C HIS A 110 18.14 -8.08 -12.94
N GLN A 111 17.30 -9.11 -13.04
CA GLN A 111 17.67 -10.38 -13.65
C GLN A 111 18.04 -10.20 -15.14
N ALA A 112 17.28 -9.39 -15.89
CA ALA A 112 17.59 -9.12 -17.29
C ALA A 112 18.97 -8.44 -17.48
N VAL A 113 19.39 -7.60 -16.53
CA VAL A 113 20.75 -7.01 -16.56
C VAL A 113 21.83 -8.06 -16.30
N ILE A 114 21.56 -8.99 -15.39
CA ILE A 114 22.49 -10.11 -15.09
C ILE A 114 22.61 -11.05 -16.32
N ASP A 115 21.49 -11.38 -16.95
CA ASP A 115 21.42 -12.31 -18.09
C ASP A 115 22.01 -11.74 -19.38
N ALA A 116 22.08 -10.41 -19.51
CA ALA A 116 22.62 -9.75 -20.70
C ALA A 116 24.10 -10.05 -20.96
N ASP A 117 24.85 -10.53 -19.96
CA ASP A 117 26.26 -10.96 -20.01
C ASP A 117 27.20 -10.05 -20.83
N ASP A 118 26.97 -8.76 -20.75
CA ASP A 118 27.76 -7.74 -21.44
C ASP A 118 29.02 -7.30 -20.66
N GLY A 119 29.36 -8.07 -19.59
CA GLY A 119 30.47 -7.75 -18.68
C GLY A 119 30.19 -6.60 -17.70
N GLY A 120 28.99 -5.99 -17.74
CA GLY A 120 28.63 -4.87 -16.88
C GLY A 120 28.28 -5.27 -15.44
N GLY A 121 27.94 -6.53 -15.21
CA GLY A 121 27.55 -7.07 -13.90
C GLY A 121 26.22 -6.49 -13.38
N ALA A 122 25.84 -6.96 -12.21
CA ALA A 122 24.63 -6.49 -11.52
C ALA A 122 24.74 -5.01 -11.11
N SER A 123 23.75 -4.21 -11.44
CA SER A 123 23.71 -2.80 -11.06
C SER A 123 23.27 -2.63 -9.60
N PRO A 124 24.14 -2.11 -8.69
CA PRO A 124 23.73 -1.85 -7.31
C PRO A 124 22.54 -0.88 -7.19
N ALA A 125 22.41 0.04 -8.14
CA ALA A 125 21.31 1.00 -8.17
C ALA A 125 19.97 0.34 -8.48
N VAL A 126 19.93 -0.72 -9.29
CA VAL A 126 18.72 -1.50 -9.57
C VAL A 126 18.45 -2.47 -8.41
N PHE A 127 19.50 -3.09 -7.87
CA PHE A 127 19.38 -4.05 -6.76
C PHE A 127 18.64 -3.48 -5.55
N VAL A 128 18.85 -2.23 -5.20
CA VAL A 128 18.14 -1.59 -4.07
C VAL A 128 16.62 -1.73 -4.19
N TYR A 129 16.08 -1.66 -5.40
CA TYR A 129 14.63 -1.72 -5.65
C TYR A 129 14.07 -3.14 -5.75
N THR A 130 14.90 -4.17 -5.61
CA THR A 130 14.43 -5.55 -5.45
C THR A 130 13.92 -5.85 -4.03
N LEU A 131 13.90 -4.85 -3.17
CA LEU A 131 13.37 -4.93 -1.81
C LEU A 131 12.08 -4.13 -1.71
N PRO A 132 10.91 -4.77 -1.54
CA PRO A 132 9.60 -4.09 -1.59
C PRO A 132 9.42 -3.04 -0.48
N ASN A 133 10.11 -3.16 0.65
CA ASN A 133 10.08 -2.18 1.73
C ASN A 133 10.77 -0.84 1.38
N ILE A 134 11.49 -0.75 0.26
CA ILE A 134 12.10 0.52 -0.18
C ILE A 134 11.03 1.56 -0.51
N MET A 135 9.86 1.16 -1.04
CA MET A 135 8.78 2.12 -1.26
C MET A 135 8.29 2.77 0.05
N LEU A 136 8.21 2.00 1.15
CA LEU A 136 7.87 2.55 2.47
C LEU A 136 8.96 3.53 2.95
N GLY A 137 10.22 3.17 2.73
CA GLY A 137 11.36 4.05 3.03
C GLY A 137 11.31 5.38 2.28
N GLN A 138 10.90 5.39 1.00
CA GLN A 138 10.73 6.63 0.23
C GLN A 138 9.62 7.51 0.83
N ILE A 139 8.49 6.93 1.23
CA ILE A 139 7.40 7.63 1.93
C ILE A 139 7.90 8.20 3.27
N ALA A 140 8.53 7.34 4.08
CA ALA A 140 9.02 7.70 5.40
C ALA A 140 10.03 8.87 5.34
N ILE A 141 10.99 8.81 4.42
CA ILE A 141 11.98 9.88 4.20
C ILE A 141 11.29 11.17 3.75
N LYS A 142 10.38 11.07 2.77
CA LYS A 142 9.68 12.24 2.22
C LYS A 142 8.91 13.01 3.27
N HIS A 143 8.17 12.30 4.10
CA HIS A 143 7.25 12.89 5.08
C HIS A 143 7.82 12.97 6.50
N GLY A 144 9.06 12.50 6.70
CA GLY A 144 9.72 12.49 8.01
C GLY A 144 9.02 11.57 9.01
N LEU A 145 8.45 10.44 8.54
CA LEU A 145 7.77 9.46 9.38
C LEU A 145 8.80 8.52 9.99
N LYS A 146 8.69 8.23 11.28
CA LYS A 146 9.67 7.44 12.03
C LYS A 146 9.05 6.34 12.87
N GLY A 147 7.74 6.15 12.74
CA GLY A 147 7.00 5.08 13.40
C GLY A 147 7.19 3.74 12.71
N GLU A 148 6.29 2.80 12.97
CA GLU A 148 6.33 1.47 12.39
C GLU A 148 6.27 1.51 10.86
N SER A 149 7.10 0.69 10.20
CA SER A 149 7.14 0.57 8.75
C SER A 149 7.03 -0.91 8.37
N THR A 150 5.88 -1.34 7.86
CA THR A 150 5.56 -2.74 7.59
C THR A 150 5.07 -2.94 6.17
N PHE A 151 5.72 -3.86 5.45
CA PHE A 151 5.26 -4.35 4.15
C PHE A 151 4.73 -5.78 4.27
N VAL A 152 3.62 -6.07 3.60
CA VAL A 152 3.01 -7.41 3.56
C VAL A 152 2.65 -7.78 2.13
N ALA A 153 3.04 -8.99 1.69
CA ALA A 153 2.60 -9.52 0.40
C ALA A 153 1.31 -10.32 0.58
N PHE A 154 0.28 -10.00 -0.23
CA PHE A 154 -0.99 -10.70 -0.26
C PHE A 154 -1.36 -11.12 -1.69
N PRO A 155 -2.08 -12.24 -1.87
CA PRO A 155 -2.48 -12.70 -3.19
C PRO A 155 -3.49 -11.78 -3.87
N ASP A 156 -4.25 -11.02 -3.11
CA ASP A 156 -5.28 -10.09 -3.58
C ASP A 156 -5.34 -8.81 -2.74
N LYS A 157 -6.09 -7.82 -3.20
CA LYS A 157 -6.27 -6.53 -2.52
C LYS A 157 -7.16 -6.70 -1.27
N SER A 158 -6.58 -7.26 -0.21
CA SER A 158 -7.28 -7.49 1.06
C SER A 158 -7.17 -6.28 2.00
N CYS A 159 -7.94 -5.22 1.70
CA CYS A 159 -7.94 -4.01 2.52
C CYS A 159 -8.33 -4.26 3.99
N ASN A 160 -9.16 -5.26 4.26
CA ASN A 160 -9.61 -5.55 5.63
C ASN A 160 -8.48 -5.94 6.58
N PHE A 161 -7.51 -6.74 6.12
CA PHE A 161 -6.38 -7.11 6.99
C PHE A 161 -5.51 -5.90 7.28
N ILE A 162 -5.12 -5.15 6.24
CA ILE A 162 -4.22 -3.99 6.36
C ILE A 162 -4.87 -2.92 7.25
N ARG A 163 -6.17 -2.68 7.05
CA ARG A 163 -6.97 -1.78 7.87
C ARG A 163 -6.95 -2.20 9.32
N LYS A 164 -7.29 -3.44 9.64
CA LYS A 164 -7.29 -3.97 11.01
C LYS A 164 -5.92 -3.91 11.66
N TYR A 165 -4.86 -4.15 10.88
CA TYR A 165 -3.50 -4.01 11.38
C TYR A 165 -3.19 -2.56 11.75
N ALA A 166 -3.50 -1.60 10.89
CA ALA A 166 -3.30 -0.17 11.15
C ALA A 166 -4.11 0.32 12.37
N GLU A 167 -5.40 -0.03 12.42
CA GLU A 167 -6.28 0.26 13.57
C GLU A 167 -5.77 -0.39 14.86
N GLY A 168 -5.26 -1.62 14.78
CA GLY A 168 -4.65 -2.32 15.89
C GLY A 168 -3.41 -1.64 16.46
N LEU A 169 -2.55 -1.04 15.62
CA LEU A 169 -1.41 -0.25 16.06
C LEU A 169 -1.83 0.98 16.87
N ILE A 170 -2.94 1.61 16.46
CA ILE A 170 -3.50 2.77 17.16
C ILE A 170 -4.17 2.33 18.46
N ALA A 171 -5.01 1.30 18.43
CA ALA A 171 -5.72 0.79 19.60
C ALA A 171 -4.77 0.31 20.70
N GLN A 172 -3.63 -0.28 20.35
CA GLN A 172 -2.57 -0.68 21.28
C GLN A 172 -1.72 0.47 21.78
N GLY A 173 -1.98 1.71 21.33
CA GLY A 173 -1.20 2.87 21.72
C GLY A 173 0.23 2.87 21.15
N ARG A 174 0.53 2.08 20.11
CA ARG A 174 1.84 2.05 19.45
C ARG A 174 2.02 3.21 18.48
N MET A 175 0.97 3.56 17.75
CA MET A 175 0.93 4.68 16.80
C MET A 175 -0.23 5.61 17.15
N ASP A 176 -0.13 6.87 16.75
CA ASP A 176 -1.22 7.86 16.83
C ASP A 176 -1.81 8.12 15.43
N ALA A 177 -1.04 7.86 14.39
CA ALA A 177 -1.49 7.90 13.02
C ALA A 177 -0.80 6.81 12.18
N VAL A 178 -1.49 6.28 11.16
CA VAL A 178 -0.94 5.29 10.23
C VAL A 178 -1.37 5.61 8.80
N VAL A 179 -0.40 5.74 7.91
CA VAL A 179 -0.61 5.68 6.45
C VAL A 179 -0.63 4.21 6.08
N TRP A 180 -1.73 3.72 5.53
CA TRP A 180 -1.85 2.31 5.16
C TRP A 180 -2.55 2.15 3.82
N GLY A 181 -2.35 1.01 3.19
CA GLY A 181 -3.07 0.70 1.96
C GLY A 181 -2.39 -0.29 1.06
N TRP A 182 -2.82 -0.28 -0.19
CA TRP A 182 -2.37 -1.13 -1.27
C TRP A 182 -1.57 -0.31 -2.28
N CYS A 183 -0.43 -0.82 -2.74
CA CYS A 183 0.35 -0.21 -3.81
C CYS A 183 0.96 -1.29 -4.69
N GLU A 184 0.33 -1.58 -5.81
CA GLU A 184 0.70 -2.62 -6.76
C GLU A 184 1.24 -2.01 -8.05
N LEU A 185 2.34 -2.56 -8.57
CA LEU A 185 2.81 -2.31 -9.93
C LEU A 185 3.60 -3.52 -10.43
N CYS A 186 3.13 -4.11 -11.52
CA CYS A 186 3.84 -5.20 -12.20
C CYS A 186 3.42 -5.29 -13.66
N GLY A 187 4.38 -5.40 -14.57
CA GLY A 187 4.12 -5.60 -16.00
C GLY A 187 3.34 -4.46 -16.67
N GLY A 188 3.44 -3.24 -16.16
CA GLY A 188 2.70 -2.06 -16.65
C GLY A 188 1.29 -1.91 -16.09
N GLU A 189 0.79 -2.88 -15.34
CA GLU A 189 -0.43 -2.77 -14.55
C GLU A 189 -0.11 -2.10 -13.21
N TYR A 190 -0.96 -1.17 -12.75
CA TYR A 190 -0.77 -0.51 -11.46
C TYR A 190 -2.09 -0.10 -10.83
N ASP A 191 -2.10 -0.14 -9.50
CA ASP A 191 -3.21 0.28 -8.66
C ASP A 191 -2.66 0.68 -7.29
N CYS A 192 -2.97 1.88 -6.84
CA CYS A 192 -2.53 2.36 -5.55
C CYS A 192 -3.69 3.03 -4.82
N GLU A 193 -3.93 2.59 -3.59
CA GLU A 193 -4.96 3.13 -2.71
C GLU A 193 -4.38 3.28 -1.32
N LEU A 194 -4.27 4.51 -0.86
CA LEU A 194 -3.72 4.84 0.45
C LEU A 194 -4.75 5.58 1.30
N THR A 195 -4.74 5.28 2.59
CA THR A 195 -5.59 5.91 3.61
C THR A 195 -4.71 6.39 4.76
N LEU A 196 -5.04 7.55 5.31
CA LEU A 196 -4.53 8.01 6.59
C LEU A 196 -5.60 7.77 7.65
N THR A 197 -5.24 7.01 8.68
CA THR A 197 -6.08 6.80 9.87
C THR A 197 -5.40 7.41 11.06
N GLU A 198 -6.14 8.17 11.85
CA GLU A 198 -5.65 8.88 13.03
C GLU A 198 -6.45 8.45 14.27
N LYS A 199 -5.78 8.46 15.41
CA LYS A 199 -6.39 8.25 16.73
C LYS A 199 -7.50 9.26 16.96
N LEU A 200 -8.62 8.83 17.51
CA LEU A 200 -9.64 9.72 18.06
C LEU A 200 -9.13 10.33 19.37
N GLU A 201 -9.37 11.63 19.55
CA GLU A 201 -9.08 12.35 20.79
C GLU A 201 -10.02 11.92 21.93
#